data_e2eb7e0f44e1bb093472ecac512f8b2f
#
_entry.id   e2eb7e0f44e1bb093472ecac512f8b2f
#
_cell.length_a   1.000
_cell.length_b   1.000
_cell.length_c   1.000
_cell.angle_alpha   90.00
_cell.angle_beta   90.00
_cell.angle_gamma   90.00
#
_symmetry.space_group_name_H-M   'P 1'
#
loop_
_entity.id
_entity.type
_entity.pdbx_description
1 polymer ?
#
loop_
_entity_poly.entity_id
_entity_poly.type
_entity_poly.pdbx_seq_one_letter_code
_entity_poly.pdbx_strand_id
1 'polypeptide(L)'
;MFITKGWRRFSYDPAIAAWAQAALRQAKAVVAQPEMRKKWLQCQGTWFVGVDALASDGQGALGGVFLAGEVIDWLSEMDFLPFHPAQLSVIYPGYPKPRIGDTEAGFRYRKNRDAAHVDGLLAVGPERRRMLKEPHAFILGLPLNSCSPAASPMVVWEGSHLIIAEVFQKAFVGIDAASWAEVDVTAVYQAARRQVFERCKRVLVHAAPGEAYVVHRLALHGVAPWQSGADAPEEGRMIAYFRPELETKSLWSAV
;
A
#
# COMPACT_ATOMS: atom_id res chain seq x y z
N MET A 1 3.39 -6.42 18.34
CA MET A 1 3.05 -7.04 17.03
C MET A 1 3.54 -6.17 15.88
N PHE A 2 3.23 -4.87 15.81
CA PHE A 2 3.68 -3.97 14.73
C PHE A 2 5.22 -3.89 14.62
N ILE A 3 5.92 -3.65 15.74
CA ILE A 3 7.39 -3.57 15.79
C ILE A 3 8.09 -4.87 15.34
N THR A 4 7.51 -6.04 15.63
CA THR A 4 8.16 -7.32 15.32
C THR A 4 7.76 -7.88 13.95
N LYS A 5 6.49 -7.68 13.54
CA LYS A 5 5.95 -8.23 12.30
C LYS A 5 5.95 -7.24 11.13
N GLY A 6 5.98 -5.93 11.41
CA GLY A 6 5.88 -4.88 10.41
C GLY A 6 4.43 -4.63 9.94
N TRP A 7 3.44 -5.16 10.64
CA TRP A 7 2.04 -4.89 10.38
C TRP A 7 1.16 -5.19 11.59
N ARG A 8 -0.04 -4.56 11.64
CA ARG A 8 -1.06 -4.79 12.67
C ARG A 8 -2.43 -4.75 12.02
N ARG A 9 -3.34 -5.64 12.43
CA ARG A 9 -4.77 -5.61 12.12
C ARG A 9 -5.53 -5.09 13.33
N PHE A 10 -6.58 -4.34 13.08
CA PHE A 10 -7.53 -3.83 14.05
C PHE A 10 -8.87 -4.52 13.83
N SER A 11 -9.54 -4.85 14.92
CA SER A 11 -10.85 -5.49 14.91
C SER A 11 -11.92 -4.52 14.39
N TYR A 12 -13.10 -5.06 14.16
CA TYR A 12 -14.24 -4.26 13.73
C TYR A 12 -14.51 -3.08 14.68
N ASP A 13 -14.65 -1.90 14.09
CA ASP A 13 -14.98 -0.66 14.73
C ASP A 13 -16.15 -0.01 13.96
N PRO A 14 -17.27 0.36 14.63
CA PRO A 14 -18.42 0.95 13.96
C PRO A 14 -18.14 2.31 13.32
N ALA A 15 -17.18 3.10 13.83
CA ALA A 15 -16.78 4.36 13.21
C ALA A 15 -16.04 4.11 11.87
N ILE A 16 -15.14 3.14 11.85
CA ILE A 16 -14.46 2.70 10.61
C ILE A 16 -15.50 2.12 9.62
N ALA A 17 -16.49 1.36 10.08
CA ALA A 17 -17.52 0.82 9.21
C ALA A 17 -18.38 1.93 8.57
N ALA A 18 -18.77 2.94 9.36
CA ALA A 18 -19.52 4.09 8.84
C ALA A 18 -18.71 4.88 7.79
N TRP A 19 -17.41 5.10 8.06
CA TRP A 19 -16.51 5.75 7.12
C TRP A 19 -16.37 4.93 5.83
N ALA A 20 -16.13 3.62 5.95
CA ALA A 20 -15.99 2.72 4.80
C ALA A 20 -17.23 2.71 3.92
N GLN A 21 -18.44 2.77 4.52
CA GLN A 21 -19.68 2.88 3.76
C GLN A 21 -19.79 4.20 2.99
N ALA A 22 -19.38 5.31 3.57
CA ALA A 22 -19.35 6.62 2.88
C ALA A 22 -18.32 6.58 1.74
N ALA A 23 -17.13 6.05 2.00
CA ALA A 23 -16.06 5.92 1.01
C ALA A 23 -16.43 4.97 -0.14
N LEU A 24 -17.16 3.88 0.12
CA LEU A 24 -17.65 2.96 -0.92
C LEU A 24 -18.57 3.67 -1.93
N ARG A 25 -19.48 4.52 -1.43
CA ARG A 25 -20.36 5.29 -2.34
C ARG A 25 -19.56 6.19 -3.27
N GLN A 26 -18.56 6.90 -2.72
CA GLN A 26 -17.69 7.76 -3.53
C GLN A 26 -16.79 6.94 -4.46
N ALA A 27 -16.23 5.83 -3.99
CA ALA A 27 -15.40 4.93 -4.78
C ALA A 27 -16.13 4.43 -6.04
N LYS A 28 -17.37 3.96 -5.88
CA LYS A 28 -18.21 3.54 -7.01
C LYS A 28 -18.41 4.67 -8.03
N ALA A 29 -18.68 5.89 -7.57
CA ALA A 29 -18.84 7.05 -8.44
C ALA A 29 -17.53 7.41 -9.18
N VAL A 30 -16.38 7.33 -8.48
CA VAL A 30 -15.05 7.59 -9.07
C VAL A 30 -14.72 6.56 -10.16
N VAL A 31 -14.90 5.26 -9.87
CA VAL A 31 -14.57 4.19 -10.86
C VAL A 31 -15.50 4.20 -12.07
N ALA A 32 -16.71 4.74 -11.93
CA ALA A 32 -17.66 4.87 -13.04
C ALA A 32 -17.27 5.97 -14.03
N GLN A 33 -16.42 6.95 -13.64
CA GLN A 33 -16.01 8.06 -14.50
C GLN A 33 -15.03 7.58 -15.58
N PRO A 34 -15.31 7.80 -16.88
CA PRO A 34 -14.42 7.37 -17.97
C PRO A 34 -13.00 7.95 -17.86
N GLU A 35 -12.86 9.21 -17.45
CA GLU A 35 -11.57 9.90 -17.30
C GLU A 35 -10.73 9.26 -16.18
N MET A 36 -11.36 8.89 -15.07
CA MET A 36 -10.69 8.21 -13.97
C MET A 36 -10.23 6.81 -14.38
N ARG A 37 -11.06 6.08 -15.13
CA ARG A 37 -10.67 4.77 -15.69
C ARG A 37 -9.51 4.90 -16.68
N LYS A 38 -9.56 5.88 -17.58
CA LYS A 38 -8.47 6.14 -18.53
C LYS A 38 -7.16 6.46 -17.83
N LYS A 39 -7.21 7.22 -16.75
CA LYS A 39 -6.03 7.62 -15.96
C LYS A 39 -5.45 6.49 -15.12
N TRP A 40 -6.30 5.71 -14.46
CA TRP A 40 -5.89 4.85 -13.35
C TRP A 40 -6.07 3.35 -13.57
N LEU A 41 -6.85 2.92 -14.59
CA LEU A 41 -7.08 1.50 -14.84
C LEU A 41 -5.89 0.89 -15.57
N GLN A 42 -5.25 -0.07 -14.95
CA GLN A 42 -4.00 -0.68 -15.38
C GLN A 42 -4.14 -2.21 -15.50
N CYS A 43 -3.06 -2.90 -15.86
CA CYS A 43 -3.01 -4.36 -15.93
C CYS A 43 -4.16 -4.92 -16.78
N GLN A 44 -4.36 -4.37 -18.00
CA GLN A 44 -5.42 -4.77 -18.92
C GLN A 44 -6.81 -4.81 -18.26
N GLY A 45 -7.10 -3.79 -17.44
CA GLY A 45 -8.40 -3.63 -16.80
C GLY A 45 -8.59 -4.40 -15.49
N THR A 46 -7.55 -5.02 -14.95
CA THR A 46 -7.67 -5.80 -13.71
C THR A 46 -7.23 -5.07 -12.45
N TRP A 47 -6.70 -3.84 -12.57
CA TRP A 47 -6.31 -3.02 -11.41
C TRP A 47 -6.54 -1.54 -11.64
N PHE A 48 -7.34 -0.91 -10.78
CA PHE A 48 -7.52 0.53 -10.71
C PHE A 48 -6.68 1.08 -9.54
N VAL A 49 -5.77 2.01 -9.81
CA VAL A 49 -4.85 2.61 -8.82
C VAL A 49 -5.07 4.12 -8.79
N GLY A 50 -6.16 4.54 -8.16
CA GLY A 50 -6.55 5.95 -8.06
C GLY A 50 -5.82 6.65 -6.91
N VAL A 51 -4.62 7.19 -7.19
CA VAL A 51 -3.90 8.02 -6.21
C VAL A 51 -4.72 9.28 -5.95
N ASP A 52 -4.95 9.61 -4.67
CA ASP A 52 -5.73 10.76 -4.21
C ASP A 52 -7.15 10.84 -4.82
N ALA A 53 -7.73 9.69 -5.18
CA ALA A 53 -8.99 9.65 -5.90
C ALA A 53 -10.24 9.78 -5.03
N LEU A 54 -10.12 9.56 -3.71
CA LEU A 54 -11.19 9.79 -2.75
C LEU A 54 -10.96 11.14 -2.07
N ALA A 55 -11.94 12.03 -2.17
CA ALA A 55 -11.86 13.40 -1.67
C ALA A 55 -12.02 13.47 -0.14
N SER A 56 -11.11 12.82 0.60
CA SER A 56 -10.99 13.00 2.05
C SER A 56 -10.15 14.23 2.38
N ASP A 57 -10.42 14.86 3.51
CA ASP A 57 -9.63 15.98 4.01
C ASP A 57 -8.36 15.55 4.75
N GLY A 58 -7.60 16.51 5.29
CA GLY A 58 -6.36 16.26 6.02
C GLY A 58 -6.53 15.49 7.33
N GLN A 59 -7.74 15.30 7.83
CA GLN A 59 -8.08 14.46 8.97
C GLN A 59 -8.70 13.12 8.54
N GLY A 60 -8.75 12.86 7.22
CA GLY A 60 -9.33 11.67 6.65
C GLY A 60 -10.87 11.69 6.57
N ALA A 61 -11.54 12.78 6.95
CA ALA A 61 -13.00 12.84 6.85
C ALA A 61 -13.45 12.85 5.38
N LEU A 62 -14.54 12.13 5.10
CA LEU A 62 -15.04 11.95 3.75
C LEU A 62 -16.56 12.01 3.72
N GLY A 63 -17.12 12.90 2.89
CA GLY A 63 -18.57 13.05 2.77
C GLY A 63 -19.28 13.41 4.09
N GLY A 64 -18.62 14.15 4.98
CA GLY A 64 -19.11 14.53 6.29
C GLY A 64 -18.99 13.45 7.36
N VAL A 65 -18.37 12.30 7.06
CA VAL A 65 -18.09 11.23 8.01
C VAL A 65 -16.63 11.31 8.46
N PHE A 66 -16.41 11.48 9.77
CA PHE A 66 -15.07 11.52 10.34
C PHE A 66 -14.41 10.15 10.30
N LEU A 67 -13.11 10.12 10.01
CA LEU A 67 -12.29 8.93 10.19
C LEU A 67 -11.86 8.86 11.66
N ALA A 68 -12.39 7.90 12.40
CA ALA A 68 -12.18 7.75 13.84
C ALA A 68 -12.15 6.25 14.23
N GLY A 69 -11.79 5.97 15.47
CA GLY A 69 -11.77 4.63 16.04
C GLY A 69 -10.39 4.16 16.47
N GLU A 70 -10.29 2.94 17.04
CA GLU A 70 -9.07 2.42 17.68
C GLU A 70 -7.81 2.58 16.82
N VAL A 71 -7.92 2.35 15.51
CA VAL A 71 -6.75 2.48 14.60
C VAL A 71 -6.26 3.92 14.50
N ILE A 72 -7.16 4.90 14.51
CA ILE A 72 -6.81 6.32 14.40
C ILE A 72 -6.23 6.82 15.73
N ASP A 73 -6.81 6.42 16.86
CA ASP A 73 -6.28 6.72 18.18
C ASP A 73 -4.85 6.18 18.31
N TRP A 74 -4.61 4.94 17.89
CA TRP A 74 -3.28 4.33 17.89
C TRP A 74 -2.30 5.02 16.94
N LEU A 75 -2.75 5.48 15.76
CA LEU A 75 -1.90 6.22 14.81
C LEU A 75 -1.58 7.62 15.30
N SER A 76 -2.49 8.29 16.03
CA SER A 76 -2.26 9.63 16.58
C SER A 76 -1.13 9.68 17.62
N GLU A 77 -0.83 8.54 18.28
CA GLU A 77 0.35 8.41 19.14
C GLU A 77 1.68 8.53 18.37
N MET A 78 1.65 8.45 17.03
CA MET A 78 2.82 8.56 16.16
C MET A 78 2.97 9.93 15.48
N ASP A 79 2.10 10.89 15.75
CA ASP A 79 2.09 12.28 15.21
C ASP A 79 2.10 12.38 13.66
N PHE A 80 1.37 11.47 12.97
CA PHE A 80 1.35 11.45 11.51
C PHE A 80 0.07 12.06 10.91
N LEU A 81 -0.10 13.35 11.04
CA LEU A 81 -1.16 14.13 10.39
C LEU A 81 -0.56 15.40 9.76
N PRO A 82 -1.11 15.92 8.66
CA PRO A 82 -2.36 15.55 8.01
C PRO A 82 -2.24 14.35 7.04
N PHE A 83 -3.38 13.70 6.73
CA PHE A 83 -3.48 12.72 5.65
C PHE A 83 -3.55 13.41 4.27
N HIS A 84 -3.06 12.71 3.23
CA HIS A 84 -3.44 13.01 1.85
C HIS A 84 -4.85 12.50 1.56
N PRO A 85 -5.53 12.99 0.49
CA PRO A 85 -6.74 12.32 0.00
C PRO A 85 -6.48 10.85 -0.22
N ALA A 86 -7.43 9.99 0.19
CA ALA A 86 -7.18 8.55 0.18
C ALA A 86 -6.99 8.00 -1.26
N GLN A 87 -6.02 7.13 -1.43
CA GLN A 87 -5.88 6.34 -2.65
C GLN A 87 -6.97 5.28 -2.71
N LEU A 88 -7.66 5.17 -3.84
CA LEU A 88 -8.57 4.06 -4.11
C LEU A 88 -7.87 2.95 -4.90
N SER A 89 -7.78 1.76 -4.34
CA SER A 89 -7.31 0.56 -5.06
C SER A 89 -8.46 -0.39 -5.30
N VAL A 90 -8.73 -0.71 -6.59
CA VAL A 90 -9.74 -1.72 -6.95
C VAL A 90 -9.07 -2.83 -7.76
N ILE A 91 -9.20 -4.05 -7.26
CA ILE A 91 -8.73 -5.25 -7.97
C ILE A 91 -9.93 -6.01 -8.53
N TYR A 92 -9.84 -6.35 -9.81
CA TYR A 92 -10.87 -7.08 -10.51
C TYR A 92 -10.49 -8.54 -10.76
N PRO A 93 -11.46 -9.43 -11.04
CA PRO A 93 -11.19 -10.81 -11.42
C PRO A 93 -10.14 -10.93 -12.52
N GLY A 94 -9.25 -11.90 -12.37
CA GLY A 94 -8.18 -12.18 -13.33
C GLY A 94 -6.88 -11.37 -13.11
N TYR A 95 -6.78 -10.58 -12.03
CA TYR A 95 -5.51 -9.96 -11.65
C TYR A 95 -4.47 -11.02 -11.25
N PRO A 96 -3.18 -10.88 -11.62
CA PRO A 96 -2.63 -9.82 -12.46
C PRO A 96 -2.65 -10.16 -13.95
N LYS A 97 -2.83 -9.12 -14.77
CA LYS A 97 -2.49 -9.14 -16.18
C LYS A 97 -1.29 -8.23 -16.46
N PRO A 98 -0.60 -8.36 -17.60
CA PRO A 98 0.51 -7.48 -17.95
C PRO A 98 0.08 -6.00 -17.98
N ARG A 99 0.97 -5.10 -17.54
CA ARG A 99 0.85 -3.65 -17.77
C ARG A 99 1.42 -3.31 -19.14
N ILE A 100 0.99 -2.20 -19.71
CA ILE A 100 1.63 -1.62 -20.89
C ILE A 100 3.11 -1.34 -20.55
N GLY A 101 4.03 -1.86 -21.38
CA GLY A 101 5.47 -1.73 -21.17
C GLY A 101 6.10 -2.70 -20.16
N ASP A 102 5.34 -3.65 -19.58
CA ASP A 102 5.94 -4.71 -18.78
C ASP A 102 6.83 -5.61 -19.65
N THR A 103 8.01 -5.92 -19.13
CA THR A 103 8.80 -7.06 -19.63
C THR A 103 8.20 -8.38 -19.13
N GLU A 104 8.51 -9.48 -19.79
CA GLU A 104 8.09 -10.81 -19.32
C GLU A 104 8.58 -11.11 -17.89
N ALA A 105 9.81 -10.71 -17.56
CA ALA A 105 10.37 -10.85 -16.22
C ALA A 105 9.60 -9.98 -15.19
N GLY A 106 9.22 -8.76 -15.55
CA GLY A 106 8.42 -7.87 -14.72
C GLY A 106 7.02 -8.44 -14.45
N PHE A 107 6.38 -9.01 -15.46
CA PHE A 107 5.09 -9.66 -15.30
C PHE A 107 5.18 -10.94 -14.45
N ARG A 108 6.20 -11.79 -14.67
CA ARG A 108 6.47 -12.97 -13.81
C ARG A 108 6.68 -12.55 -12.36
N TYR A 109 7.41 -11.47 -12.11
CA TYR A 109 7.61 -10.93 -10.76
C TYR A 109 6.26 -10.52 -10.13
N ARG A 110 5.42 -9.80 -10.85
CA ARG A 110 4.08 -9.41 -10.40
C ARG A 110 3.23 -10.62 -10.03
N LYS A 111 3.25 -11.65 -10.85
CA LYS A 111 2.45 -12.87 -10.65
C LYS A 111 3.00 -13.75 -9.51
N ASN A 112 4.32 -13.97 -9.48
CA ASN A 112 4.92 -14.98 -8.61
C ASN A 112 5.49 -14.40 -7.31
N ARG A 113 5.59 -13.07 -7.21
CA ARG A 113 6.08 -12.34 -6.03
C ARG A 113 5.14 -11.20 -5.64
N ASP A 114 3.84 -11.35 -5.97
CA ASP A 114 2.76 -10.43 -5.54
C ASP A 114 3.04 -8.95 -5.87
N ALA A 115 3.82 -8.65 -6.90
CA ALA A 115 4.34 -7.31 -7.19
C ALA A 115 5.08 -6.66 -6.00
N ALA A 116 5.72 -7.45 -5.15
CA ALA A 116 6.28 -7.03 -3.86
C ALA A 116 7.18 -5.79 -3.95
N HIS A 117 6.93 -4.82 -3.12
CA HIS A 117 7.67 -3.54 -3.08
C HIS A 117 7.66 -2.92 -1.69
N VAL A 118 8.49 -1.92 -1.51
CA VAL A 118 8.43 -0.95 -0.43
C VAL A 118 7.96 0.36 -1.05
N ASP A 119 6.97 0.98 -0.45
CA ASP A 119 6.43 2.26 -0.93
C ASP A 119 7.47 3.38 -0.86
N GLY A 120 7.29 4.39 -1.74
CA GLY A 120 8.15 5.56 -1.80
C GLY A 120 9.44 5.38 -2.58
N LEU A 121 9.83 4.15 -2.93
CA LEU A 121 10.99 3.88 -3.79
C LEU A 121 10.58 3.89 -5.27
N LEU A 122 10.60 5.05 -5.89
CA LEU A 122 10.20 5.20 -7.29
C LEU A 122 11.32 4.80 -8.26
N ALA A 123 10.92 4.37 -9.47
CA ALA A 123 11.84 4.10 -10.57
C ALA A 123 12.11 5.39 -11.33
N VAL A 124 13.35 5.88 -11.30
CA VAL A 124 13.76 7.16 -11.89
C VAL A 124 14.65 6.93 -13.10
N GLY A 125 14.42 7.71 -14.14
CA GLY A 125 15.19 7.69 -15.38
C GLY A 125 15.00 6.43 -16.24
N PRO A 126 15.67 6.35 -17.40
CA PRO A 126 15.55 5.23 -18.34
C PRO A 126 16.06 3.92 -17.76
N GLU A 127 17.04 3.96 -16.87
CA GLU A 127 17.60 2.80 -16.17
C GLU A 127 16.73 2.33 -15.01
N ARG A 128 15.62 3.05 -14.71
CA ARG A 128 14.65 2.74 -13.66
C ARG A 128 15.32 2.56 -12.29
N ARG A 129 16.28 3.42 -11.95
CA ARG A 129 16.97 3.42 -10.67
C ARG A 129 15.99 3.66 -9.52
N ARG A 130 16.10 2.89 -8.44
CA ARG A 130 15.26 3.06 -7.26
C ARG A 130 15.80 4.16 -6.39
N MET A 131 14.98 5.18 -6.15
CA MET A 131 15.29 6.33 -5.32
C MET A 131 14.13 6.61 -4.37
N LEU A 132 14.43 7.09 -3.16
CA LEU A 132 13.40 7.50 -2.19
C LEU A 132 12.81 8.84 -2.61
N LYS A 133 11.60 8.83 -3.16
CA LYS A 133 10.89 10.04 -3.59
C LYS A 133 9.71 10.41 -2.69
N GLU A 134 9.08 9.42 -2.06
CA GLU A 134 7.91 9.59 -1.20
C GLU A 134 8.19 8.92 0.16
N PRO A 135 8.68 9.66 1.18
CA PRO A 135 9.04 9.09 2.48
C PRO A 135 7.80 8.84 3.33
N HIS A 136 6.95 7.88 2.96
CA HIS A 136 5.75 7.55 3.70
C HIS A 136 6.05 7.13 5.15
N ALA A 137 5.13 7.46 6.06
CA ALA A 137 5.20 7.10 7.47
C ALA A 137 4.70 5.67 7.73
N PHE A 138 3.58 5.31 7.10
CA PHE A 138 2.93 4.01 7.17
C PHE A 138 1.94 3.85 6.00
N ILE A 139 1.32 2.67 5.92
CA ILE A 139 0.19 2.40 5.04
C ILE A 139 -0.99 1.99 5.90
N LEU A 140 -2.05 2.79 5.92
CA LEU A 140 -3.33 2.42 6.53
C LEU A 140 -4.26 1.91 5.42
N GLY A 141 -4.74 0.68 5.54
CA GLY A 141 -5.68 0.06 4.61
C GLY A 141 -7.06 -0.12 5.25
N LEU A 142 -8.09 0.41 4.57
CA LEU A 142 -9.49 0.37 4.98
C LEU A 142 -10.32 -0.34 3.90
N PRO A 143 -10.76 -1.60 4.11
CA PRO A 143 -11.62 -2.29 3.17
C PRO A 143 -12.98 -1.59 3.03
N LEU A 144 -13.43 -1.39 1.78
CA LEU A 144 -14.68 -0.71 1.49
C LEU A 144 -15.84 -1.68 1.21
N ASN A 145 -15.54 -2.89 0.72
CA ASN A 145 -16.51 -3.93 0.47
C ASN A 145 -16.02 -5.30 0.96
N SER A 146 -16.95 -6.21 1.19
CA SER A 146 -16.63 -7.57 1.62
C SER A 146 -16.22 -8.42 0.44
N CYS A 147 -15.10 -9.14 0.60
CA CYS A 147 -14.57 -10.08 -0.38
C CYS A 147 -13.97 -11.27 0.35
N SER A 148 -13.88 -12.41 -0.32
CA SER A 148 -13.15 -13.55 0.23
C SER A 148 -11.63 -13.30 0.24
N PRO A 149 -10.87 -14.01 1.10
CA PRO A 149 -9.39 -13.95 1.07
C PRO A 149 -8.75 -14.37 -0.25
N ALA A 150 -9.51 -14.96 -1.16
CA ALA A 150 -9.09 -15.35 -2.51
C ALA A 150 -9.11 -14.18 -3.51
N ALA A 151 -9.77 -13.05 -3.16
CA ALA A 151 -9.94 -11.88 -4.03
C ALA A 151 -8.76 -10.91 -3.90
N SER A 152 -7.55 -11.35 -4.23
CA SER A 152 -6.33 -10.53 -4.25
C SER A 152 -6.05 -9.76 -2.94
N PRO A 153 -5.92 -10.42 -1.80
CA PRO A 153 -5.59 -9.74 -0.54
C PRO A 153 -4.21 -9.08 -0.60
N MET A 154 -3.98 -8.12 0.30
CA MET A 154 -2.63 -7.62 0.54
C MET A 154 -1.74 -8.77 1.05
N VAL A 155 -0.49 -8.72 0.69
CA VAL A 155 0.56 -9.63 1.16
C VAL A 155 1.61 -8.82 1.90
N VAL A 156 2.09 -9.33 3.03
CA VAL A 156 3.22 -8.76 3.76
C VAL A 156 4.22 -9.86 4.06
N TRP A 157 5.51 -9.57 3.98
CA TRP A 157 6.57 -10.45 4.50
C TRP A 157 6.91 -10.03 5.92
N GLU A 158 6.47 -10.83 6.91
CA GLU A 158 6.62 -10.50 8.34
C GLU A 158 8.09 -10.34 8.74
N GLY A 159 8.40 -9.23 9.42
CA GLY A 159 9.77 -8.89 9.85
C GLY A 159 10.65 -8.28 8.77
N SER A 160 10.18 -8.18 7.52
CA SER A 160 10.96 -7.62 6.41
C SER A 160 11.41 -6.18 6.63
N HIS A 161 10.63 -5.38 7.36
CA HIS A 161 10.96 -3.99 7.68
C HIS A 161 12.29 -3.87 8.45
N LEU A 162 12.64 -4.84 9.29
CA LEU A 162 13.92 -4.87 10.03
C LEU A 162 15.11 -5.06 9.07
N ILE A 163 15.00 -6.00 8.12
CA ILE A 163 16.03 -6.24 7.10
C ILE A 163 16.18 -5.02 6.19
N ILE A 164 15.06 -4.47 5.75
CA ILE A 164 15.05 -3.31 4.85
C ILE A 164 15.60 -2.07 5.57
N ALA A 165 15.23 -1.82 6.84
CA ALA A 165 15.77 -0.73 7.65
C ALA A 165 17.28 -0.81 7.77
N GLU A 166 17.82 -1.96 8.17
CA GLU A 166 19.27 -2.17 8.32
C GLU A 166 20.03 -1.84 7.03
N VAL A 167 19.50 -2.28 5.88
CA VAL A 167 20.13 -2.03 4.57
C VAL A 167 20.10 -0.55 4.21
N PHE A 168 18.98 0.15 4.44
CA PHE A 168 18.89 1.57 4.13
C PHE A 168 19.64 2.45 5.13
N GLN A 169 19.67 2.11 6.41
CA GLN A 169 20.51 2.79 7.37
C GLN A 169 21.98 2.77 6.93
N LYS A 170 22.47 1.61 6.47
CA LYS A 170 23.84 1.48 5.94
C LYS A 170 24.03 2.26 4.63
N ALA A 171 23.06 2.24 3.73
CA ALA A 171 23.13 2.93 2.45
C ALA A 171 23.15 4.46 2.59
N PHE A 172 22.54 5.00 3.63
CA PHE A 172 22.44 6.44 3.88
C PHE A 172 23.46 6.97 4.90
N VAL A 173 24.35 6.12 5.41
CA VAL A 173 25.40 6.58 6.34
C VAL A 173 26.22 7.72 5.73
N GLY A 174 26.33 8.84 6.48
CA GLY A 174 27.09 10.01 6.07
C GLY A 174 26.44 10.87 4.97
N ILE A 175 25.22 10.55 4.56
CA ILE A 175 24.46 11.33 3.57
C ILE A 175 23.37 12.12 4.28
N ASP A 176 23.33 13.44 4.03
CA ASP A 176 22.26 14.30 4.55
C ASP A 176 20.89 13.81 4.07
N ALA A 177 19.91 13.77 4.97
CA ALA A 177 18.57 13.28 4.68
C ALA A 177 17.86 14.08 3.57
N ALA A 178 18.19 15.36 3.40
CA ALA A 178 17.70 16.17 2.27
C ALA A 178 18.12 15.61 0.91
N SER A 179 19.27 14.92 0.85
CA SER A 179 19.85 14.34 -0.36
C SER A 179 19.45 12.88 -0.62
N TRP A 180 18.73 12.22 0.28
CA TRP A 180 18.34 10.80 0.10
C TRP A 180 17.52 10.54 -1.16
N ALA A 181 16.76 11.54 -1.60
CA ALA A 181 15.98 11.47 -2.84
C ALA A 181 16.82 11.31 -4.12
N GLU A 182 18.14 11.58 -4.04
CA GLU A 182 19.06 11.50 -5.18
C GLU A 182 19.99 10.26 -5.10
N VAL A 183 19.87 9.47 -4.03
CA VAL A 183 20.67 8.26 -3.83
C VAL A 183 20.08 7.10 -4.59
N ASP A 184 20.87 6.47 -5.46
CA ASP A 184 20.49 5.22 -6.13
C ASP A 184 20.64 4.03 -5.16
N VAL A 185 19.54 3.51 -4.70
CA VAL A 185 19.48 2.35 -3.79
C VAL A 185 19.14 1.04 -4.52
N THR A 186 19.15 1.00 -5.85
CA THR A 186 18.70 -0.13 -6.66
C THR A 186 19.35 -1.45 -6.25
N ALA A 187 20.69 -1.49 -6.20
CA ALA A 187 21.43 -2.72 -5.94
C ALA A 187 21.20 -3.25 -4.52
N VAL A 188 21.29 -2.35 -3.53
CA VAL A 188 21.09 -2.71 -2.11
C VAL A 188 19.67 -3.14 -1.84
N TYR A 189 18.68 -2.47 -2.44
CA TYR A 189 17.27 -2.84 -2.32
C TYR A 189 16.96 -4.19 -2.99
N GLN A 190 17.53 -4.48 -4.15
CA GLN A 190 17.36 -5.78 -4.80
C GLN A 190 17.96 -6.91 -3.95
N ALA A 191 19.14 -6.70 -3.35
CA ALA A 191 19.77 -7.65 -2.44
C ALA A 191 18.91 -7.89 -1.20
N ALA A 192 18.41 -6.81 -0.57
CA ALA A 192 17.52 -6.90 0.59
C ALA A 192 16.24 -7.68 0.28
N ARG A 193 15.59 -7.43 -0.87
CA ARG A 193 14.40 -8.21 -1.28
C ARG A 193 14.67 -9.70 -1.43
N ARG A 194 15.84 -10.10 -1.96
CA ARG A 194 16.21 -11.52 -2.03
C ARG A 194 16.28 -12.14 -0.63
N GLN A 195 16.95 -11.48 0.30
CA GLN A 195 17.01 -11.92 1.70
C GLN A 195 15.61 -12.04 2.34
N VAL A 196 14.73 -11.05 2.09
CA VAL A 196 13.36 -11.08 2.58
C VAL A 196 12.60 -12.29 2.05
N PHE A 197 12.69 -12.59 0.75
CA PHE A 197 12.02 -13.76 0.17
C PHE A 197 12.53 -15.11 0.69
N GLU A 198 13.78 -15.16 1.15
CA GLU A 198 14.40 -16.36 1.71
C GLU A 198 14.09 -16.54 3.20
N ARG A 199 13.97 -15.44 3.95
CA ARG A 199 13.99 -15.46 5.42
C ARG A 199 12.68 -15.07 6.07
N CYS A 200 11.83 -14.31 5.40
CA CYS A 200 10.60 -13.76 5.97
C CYS A 200 9.38 -14.56 5.55
N LYS A 201 8.48 -14.80 6.50
CA LYS A 201 7.22 -15.49 6.24
C LYS A 201 6.28 -14.58 5.42
N ARG A 202 5.83 -15.05 4.26
CA ARG A 202 4.78 -14.43 3.48
C ARG A 202 3.42 -14.68 4.14
N VAL A 203 2.67 -13.62 4.43
CA VAL A 203 1.33 -13.72 5.02
C VAL A 203 0.31 -12.93 4.20
N LEU A 204 -0.94 -13.42 4.16
CA LEU A 204 -2.07 -12.71 3.58
C LEU A 204 -2.68 -11.81 4.66
N VAL A 205 -2.84 -10.53 4.34
CA VAL A 205 -3.54 -9.56 5.19
C VAL A 205 -4.92 -9.35 4.59
N HIS A 206 -5.91 -9.99 5.20
CA HIS A 206 -7.31 -9.87 4.83
C HIS A 206 -8.07 -9.16 5.96
N ALA A 207 -8.95 -8.24 5.59
CA ALA A 207 -9.84 -7.54 6.51
C ALA A 207 -11.18 -7.25 5.80
N ALA A 208 -12.24 -7.10 6.59
CA ALA A 208 -13.59 -6.77 6.15
C ALA A 208 -13.90 -5.28 6.41
N PRO A 209 -14.96 -4.70 5.82
CA PRO A 209 -15.41 -3.35 6.16
C PRO A 209 -15.68 -3.19 7.66
N GLY A 210 -15.17 -2.11 8.23
CA GLY A 210 -15.16 -1.87 9.69
C GLY A 210 -13.87 -2.35 10.38
N GLU A 211 -13.10 -3.21 9.75
CA GLU A 211 -11.74 -3.54 10.18
C GLU A 211 -10.72 -2.66 9.47
N ALA A 212 -9.50 -2.60 10.04
CA ALA A 212 -8.39 -1.87 9.44
C ALA A 212 -7.08 -2.68 9.57
N TYR A 213 -6.09 -2.32 8.77
CA TYR A 213 -4.72 -2.78 8.97
C TYR A 213 -3.74 -1.66 8.69
N VAL A 214 -2.64 -1.67 9.45
CA VAL A 214 -1.51 -0.77 9.25
C VAL A 214 -0.28 -1.58 8.91
N VAL A 215 0.44 -1.15 7.87
CA VAL A 215 1.69 -1.76 7.43
C VAL A 215 2.83 -0.76 7.62
N HIS A 216 3.93 -1.23 8.17
CA HIS A 216 5.13 -0.42 8.36
C HIS A 216 5.71 0.01 6.99
N ARG A 217 6.11 1.28 6.87
CA ARG A 217 6.63 1.86 5.62
C ARG A 217 7.74 1.07 4.93
N LEU A 218 8.57 0.38 5.72
CA LEU A 218 9.67 -0.45 5.21
C LEU A 218 9.29 -1.93 5.06
N ALA A 219 8.09 -2.35 5.43
CA ALA A 219 7.68 -3.73 5.23
C ALA A 219 7.51 -4.03 3.74
N LEU A 220 8.16 -5.09 3.27
CA LEU A 220 7.93 -5.59 1.91
C LEU A 220 6.51 -6.11 1.81
N HIS A 221 5.72 -5.54 0.90
CA HIS A 221 4.31 -5.86 0.74
C HIS A 221 3.92 -5.88 -0.74
N GLY A 222 2.74 -6.40 -1.03
CA GLY A 222 2.21 -6.46 -2.39
C GLY A 222 0.76 -6.93 -2.41
N VAL A 223 0.30 -7.40 -3.57
CA VAL A 223 -1.07 -7.88 -3.76
C VAL A 223 -1.04 -9.26 -4.39
N ALA A 224 -1.65 -10.24 -3.72
CA ALA A 224 -1.73 -11.62 -4.22
C ALA A 224 -2.54 -11.68 -5.52
N PRO A 225 -2.25 -12.63 -6.42
CA PRO A 225 -3.10 -12.90 -7.57
C PRO A 225 -4.52 -13.25 -7.16
N TRP A 226 -5.48 -12.85 -7.98
CA TRP A 226 -6.88 -13.26 -7.87
C TRP A 226 -7.02 -14.76 -8.11
N GLN A 227 -7.61 -15.46 -7.18
CA GLN A 227 -7.80 -16.92 -7.29
C GLN A 227 -9.15 -17.24 -7.96
N SER A 228 -9.20 -18.32 -8.72
CA SER A 228 -10.45 -18.81 -9.30
C SER A 228 -11.45 -19.16 -8.19
N GLY A 229 -12.71 -18.78 -8.39
CA GLY A 229 -13.77 -19.01 -7.40
C GLY A 229 -13.76 -18.03 -6.21
N ALA A 230 -12.96 -16.96 -6.26
CA ALA A 230 -13.02 -15.92 -5.24
C ALA A 230 -14.43 -15.30 -5.19
N ASP A 231 -15.00 -15.27 -4.00
CA ASP A 231 -16.26 -14.57 -3.73
C ASP A 231 -15.97 -13.08 -3.52
N ALA A 232 -16.49 -12.25 -4.41
CA ALA A 232 -16.35 -10.81 -4.39
C ALA A 232 -17.46 -10.15 -5.24
N PRO A 233 -17.82 -8.89 -4.94
CA PRO A 233 -18.74 -8.12 -5.77
C PRO A 233 -18.21 -7.93 -7.21
N GLU A 234 -19.13 -7.78 -8.19
CA GLU A 234 -18.76 -7.53 -9.59
C GLU A 234 -17.89 -6.29 -9.78
N GLU A 235 -18.06 -5.28 -8.93
CA GLU A 235 -17.26 -4.07 -8.90
C GLU A 235 -15.83 -4.28 -8.39
N GLY A 236 -15.44 -5.49 -8.06
CA GLY A 236 -14.11 -5.86 -7.59
C GLY A 236 -13.88 -5.63 -6.10
N ARG A 237 -12.68 -5.98 -5.61
CA ARG A 237 -12.24 -5.71 -4.25
C ARG A 237 -11.76 -4.26 -4.13
N MET A 238 -12.39 -3.48 -3.26
CA MET A 238 -12.10 -2.06 -3.04
C MET A 238 -11.46 -1.82 -1.67
N ILE A 239 -10.31 -1.15 -1.67
CA ILE A 239 -9.62 -0.70 -0.45
C ILE A 239 -9.26 0.78 -0.60
N ALA A 240 -9.50 1.57 0.45
CA ALA A 240 -8.93 2.89 0.59
C ALA A 240 -7.59 2.81 1.35
N TYR A 241 -6.57 3.52 0.85
CA TYR A 241 -5.26 3.60 1.49
C TYR A 241 -4.91 5.03 1.84
N PHE A 242 -4.45 5.23 3.08
CA PHE A 242 -3.76 6.44 3.49
C PHE A 242 -2.27 6.16 3.68
N ARG A 243 -1.43 7.02 3.11
CA ARG A 243 0.02 6.89 3.13
C ARG A 243 0.65 8.27 3.38
N PRO A 244 0.44 8.84 4.59
CA PRO A 244 1.00 10.15 4.91
C PRO A 244 2.52 10.13 4.83
N GLU A 245 3.11 11.25 4.41
CA GLU A 245 4.56 11.40 4.38
C GLU A 245 5.10 11.88 5.73
N LEU A 246 6.31 11.44 6.04
CA LEU A 246 7.07 11.94 7.19
C LEU A 246 7.51 13.38 6.95
N GLU A 247 7.29 14.26 7.91
CA GLU A 247 7.86 15.62 7.89
C GLU A 247 9.40 15.55 7.94
N THR A 248 9.94 14.64 8.75
CA THR A 248 11.37 14.45 8.93
C THR A 248 11.84 13.19 8.18
N LYS A 249 12.46 13.40 7.00
CA LYS A 249 12.91 12.28 6.12
C LYS A 249 13.91 11.35 6.82
N SER A 250 14.74 11.82 7.74
CA SER A 250 15.72 10.98 8.47
C SER A 250 15.05 9.86 9.28
N LEU A 251 13.78 10.01 9.64
CA LEU A 251 13.00 8.96 10.33
C LEU A 251 12.57 7.83 9.40
N TRP A 252 12.69 8.00 8.07
CA TRP A 252 12.17 7.00 7.14
C TRP A 252 12.88 5.64 7.26
N SER A 253 14.17 5.62 7.50
CA SER A 253 14.95 4.38 7.69
C SER A 253 14.94 3.84 9.14
N ALA A 254 14.30 4.54 10.08
CA ALA A 254 14.14 4.08 11.47
C ALA A 254 13.06 2.99 11.58
N VAL A 255 13.14 2.18 12.66
CA VAL A 255 12.18 1.11 12.98
C VAL A 255 11.55 1.39 14.34
#